data_4aa8c6153c813af10483d17e577eed4a
#
_entry.id   4aa8c6153c813af10483d17e577eed4a
#
_cell.length_a   1.000
_cell.length_b   1.000
_cell.length_c   1.000
_cell.angle_alpha   90.00
_cell.angle_beta   90.00
_cell.angle_gamma   90.00
#
_symmetry.space_group_name_H-M   'P 1'
#
loop_
_entity.id
_entity.type
_entity.pdbx_description
1 polymer ?
#
loop_
_entity_poly.entity_id
_entity_poly.type
_entity_poly.pdbx_seq_one_letter_code
_entity_poly.pdbx_strand_id
1 'polypeptide(L)'
;MSNEGFAICKNCIYPSTKPDLEFDKNGVCQGCNAYRNRKKINWSKKEGLLKKILFKHKKNSKGNYDCIIPVSGGKDSHYQVIKILEYGLNPLCVNARTDKLSAIGRENLNSLERLGVDLIEVSTDPALRRRINKFTL
;
A
#
# COMPACT_ATOMS: atom_id res chain seq x y z
N MET A 1 35.49 14.01 3.93
CA MET A 1 34.14 14.49 3.54
C MET A 1 34.33 15.19 2.22
N SER A 2 34.03 14.52 1.13
CA SER A 2 34.13 15.05 -0.24
C SER A 2 33.13 16.18 -0.40
N ASN A 3 33.62 17.34 -0.82
CA ASN A 3 32.86 18.54 -1.13
C ASN A 3 32.11 18.33 -2.45
N GLU A 4 31.16 17.38 -2.47
CA GLU A 4 30.29 17.20 -3.64
C GLU A 4 29.30 18.36 -3.63
N GLY A 5 29.49 19.28 -4.57
CA GLY A 5 28.64 20.47 -4.72
C GLY A 5 27.17 20.08 -4.90
N PHE A 6 26.26 20.91 -4.41
CA PHE A 6 24.82 20.74 -4.60
C PHE A 6 24.48 20.53 -6.08
N ALA A 7 23.85 19.41 -6.41
CA ALA A 7 23.44 19.07 -7.74
C ALA A 7 21.92 18.81 -7.81
N ILE A 8 21.35 19.07 -8.97
CA ILE A 8 19.92 18.82 -9.24
C ILE A 8 19.81 17.88 -10.44
N CYS A 9 18.93 16.91 -10.35
CA CYS A 9 18.67 15.99 -11.47
C CYS A 9 18.19 16.75 -12.70
N LYS A 10 18.87 16.56 -13.81
CA LYS A 10 18.54 17.20 -15.10
C LYS A 10 17.19 16.78 -15.69
N ASN A 11 16.58 15.70 -15.17
CA ASN A 11 15.32 15.19 -15.70
C ASN A 11 14.10 15.46 -14.80
N CYS A 12 14.24 15.35 -13.46
CA CYS A 12 13.11 15.52 -12.52
C CYS A 12 13.34 16.57 -11.45
N ILE A 13 14.43 17.35 -11.55
CA ILE A 13 14.81 18.41 -10.61
C ILE A 13 15.00 17.98 -9.14
N TYR A 14 15.13 16.69 -8.86
CA TYR A 14 15.37 16.16 -7.52
C TYR A 14 16.78 16.56 -7.04
N PRO A 15 16.94 17.10 -5.81
CA PRO A 15 18.23 17.59 -5.32
C PRO A 15 19.10 16.45 -4.76
N SER A 16 20.43 16.62 -4.82
CA SER A 16 21.41 15.69 -4.27
C SER A 16 21.39 15.59 -2.74
N THR A 17 20.66 16.49 -2.07
CA THR A 17 20.46 16.45 -0.61
C THR A 17 19.52 15.33 -0.16
N LYS A 18 18.80 14.67 -1.10
CA LYS A 18 18.02 13.50 -0.75
C LYS A 18 18.97 12.34 -0.39
N PRO A 19 18.83 11.74 0.83
CA PRO A 19 19.63 10.57 1.21
C PRO A 19 19.56 9.45 0.16
N ASP A 20 20.68 8.79 -0.06
CA ASP A 20 20.82 7.63 -0.97
C ASP A 20 20.42 7.91 -2.43
N LEU A 21 20.46 9.16 -2.88
CA LEU A 21 20.19 9.53 -4.26
C LEU A 21 21.49 9.64 -5.06
N GLU A 22 21.69 8.69 -5.96
CA GLU A 22 22.84 8.68 -6.86
C GLU A 22 22.51 9.32 -8.21
N PHE A 23 23.52 9.92 -8.84
CA PHE A 23 23.43 10.49 -10.18
C PHE A 23 24.38 9.76 -11.11
N ASP A 24 23.93 9.54 -12.34
CA ASP A 24 24.81 9.04 -13.40
C ASP A 24 25.74 10.14 -13.95
N LYS A 25 26.67 9.76 -14.82
CA LYS A 25 27.60 10.66 -15.48
C LYS A 25 26.94 11.80 -16.28
N ASN A 26 25.67 11.68 -16.58
CA ASN A 26 24.90 12.69 -17.31
C ASN A 26 24.13 13.62 -16.35
N GLY A 27 24.26 13.43 -15.04
CA GLY A 27 23.53 14.19 -14.02
C GLY A 27 22.06 13.80 -13.90
N VAL A 28 21.71 12.57 -14.26
CA VAL A 28 20.35 12.02 -14.13
C VAL A 28 20.30 11.09 -12.92
N CYS A 29 19.31 11.28 -12.04
CA CYS A 29 19.19 10.47 -10.83
C CYS A 29 18.79 9.03 -11.11
N GLN A 30 19.17 8.12 -10.19
CA GLN A 30 18.84 6.70 -10.27
C GLN A 30 17.32 6.44 -10.39
N GLY A 31 16.46 7.28 -9.78
CA GLY A 31 15.00 7.17 -9.89
C GLY A 31 14.52 7.37 -11.34
N CYS A 32 15.05 8.38 -12.03
CA CYS A 32 14.75 8.60 -13.45
C CYS A 32 15.27 7.48 -14.34
N ASN A 33 16.47 6.97 -14.06
CA ASN A 33 17.04 5.85 -14.80
C ASN A 33 16.22 4.56 -14.56
N ALA A 34 15.82 4.28 -13.33
CA ALA A 34 14.94 3.16 -13.02
C ALA A 34 13.59 3.26 -13.74
N TYR A 35 13.01 4.46 -13.79
CA TYR A 35 11.75 4.70 -14.51
C TYR A 35 11.88 4.46 -16.02
N ARG A 36 12.95 4.96 -16.66
CA ARG A 36 13.22 4.75 -18.10
C ARG A 36 13.40 3.27 -18.42
N ASN A 37 14.09 2.53 -17.56
CA ASN A 37 14.40 1.12 -17.75
C ASN A 37 13.27 0.20 -17.25
N ARG A 38 12.15 0.75 -16.79
CA ARG A 38 11.03 -0.02 -16.30
C ARG A 38 10.43 -0.89 -17.39
N LYS A 39 10.46 -2.21 -17.19
CA LYS A 39 9.82 -3.16 -18.11
C LYS A 39 8.33 -2.85 -18.21
N LYS A 40 7.80 -2.85 -19.43
CA LYS A 40 6.35 -2.73 -19.66
C LYS A 40 5.65 -3.91 -19.00
N ILE A 41 4.74 -3.61 -18.07
CA ILE A 41 3.96 -4.61 -17.35
C ILE A 41 2.72 -4.94 -18.19
N ASN A 42 2.52 -6.22 -18.47
CA ASN A 42 1.28 -6.69 -19.06
C ASN A 42 0.23 -6.85 -17.94
N TRP A 43 -0.55 -5.81 -17.71
CA TRP A 43 -1.54 -5.76 -16.65
C TRP A 43 -2.66 -6.79 -16.81
N SER A 44 -3.11 -7.06 -18.04
CA SER A 44 -4.12 -8.09 -18.31
C SER A 44 -3.64 -9.49 -17.90
N LYS A 45 -2.37 -9.81 -18.19
CA LYS A 45 -1.76 -11.06 -17.72
C LYS A 45 -1.68 -11.12 -16.18
N LYS A 46 -1.33 -9.99 -15.54
CA LYS A 46 -1.27 -9.89 -14.06
C LYS A 46 -2.65 -10.05 -13.41
N GLU A 47 -3.67 -9.42 -13.98
CA GLU A 47 -5.05 -9.59 -13.53
C GLU A 47 -5.52 -11.04 -13.68
N GLY A 48 -5.22 -11.69 -14.81
CA GLY A 48 -5.53 -13.09 -15.02
C GLY A 48 -4.87 -14.03 -13.99
N LEU A 49 -3.62 -13.73 -13.60
CA LEU A 49 -2.93 -14.47 -12.53
C LEU A 49 -3.58 -14.22 -11.17
N LEU A 50 -3.93 -12.98 -10.85
CA LEU A 50 -4.63 -12.64 -9.60
C LEU A 50 -5.96 -13.39 -9.51
N LYS A 51 -6.78 -13.35 -10.56
CA LYS A 51 -8.05 -14.09 -10.62
C LYS A 51 -7.86 -15.59 -10.39
N LYS A 52 -6.87 -16.21 -11.01
CA LYS A 52 -6.56 -17.63 -10.80
C LYS A 52 -6.26 -17.95 -9.33
N ILE A 53 -5.48 -17.12 -8.65
CA ILE A 53 -5.16 -17.30 -7.22
C ILE A 53 -6.43 -17.16 -6.39
N LEU A 54 -7.19 -16.08 -6.57
CA LEU A 54 -8.39 -15.79 -5.81
C LEU A 54 -9.44 -16.91 -5.94
N PHE A 55 -9.74 -17.34 -7.16
CA PHE A 55 -10.74 -18.38 -7.40
C PHE A 55 -10.29 -19.77 -6.95
N LYS A 56 -8.97 -20.06 -6.98
CA LYS A 56 -8.44 -21.28 -6.37
C LYS A 56 -8.71 -21.32 -4.86
N HIS A 57 -8.49 -20.20 -4.17
CA HIS A 57 -8.73 -20.11 -2.72
C HIS A 57 -10.23 -20.11 -2.40
N LYS A 58 -11.05 -19.38 -3.13
CA LYS A 58 -12.51 -19.40 -2.99
C LYS A 58 -13.06 -20.84 -3.05
N LYS A 59 -12.66 -21.63 -4.02
CA LYS A 59 -13.11 -23.03 -4.18
C LYS A 59 -12.74 -23.91 -2.99
N ASN A 60 -11.65 -23.60 -2.30
CA ASN A 60 -11.14 -24.37 -1.15
C ASN A 60 -11.56 -23.79 0.20
N SER A 61 -12.17 -22.62 0.23
CA SER A 61 -12.63 -21.97 1.47
C SER A 61 -13.82 -22.74 2.04
N LYS A 62 -13.71 -23.07 3.33
CA LYS A 62 -14.81 -23.65 4.13
C LYS A 62 -15.47 -22.61 5.04
N GLY A 63 -14.99 -21.38 5.03
CA GLY A 63 -15.48 -20.28 5.84
C GLY A 63 -16.40 -19.32 5.07
N ASN A 64 -16.92 -18.32 5.79
CA ASN A 64 -17.81 -17.32 5.23
C ASN A 64 -17.07 -16.30 4.35
N TYR A 65 -15.75 -16.16 4.51
CA TYR A 65 -14.93 -15.17 3.79
C TYR A 65 -13.96 -15.87 2.84
N ASP A 66 -13.81 -15.28 1.65
CA ASP A 66 -12.91 -15.77 0.61
C ASP A 66 -11.47 -15.24 0.79
N CYS A 67 -11.32 -14.07 1.41
CA CYS A 67 -10.02 -13.44 1.67
C CYS A 67 -10.11 -12.39 2.79
N ILE A 68 -8.94 -11.95 3.28
CA ILE A 68 -8.80 -10.84 4.21
C ILE A 68 -8.17 -9.67 3.46
N ILE A 69 -8.72 -8.45 3.67
CA ILE A 69 -8.16 -7.21 3.14
C ILE A 69 -7.77 -6.32 4.33
N PRO A 70 -6.48 -6.03 4.54
CA PRO A 70 -6.07 -5.03 5.50
C PRO A 70 -6.48 -3.64 4.99
N VAL A 71 -7.19 -2.88 5.81
CA VAL A 71 -7.77 -1.59 5.42
C VAL A 71 -7.39 -0.48 6.39
N SER A 72 -7.21 0.73 5.86
CA SER A 72 -6.99 1.96 6.63
C SER A 72 -8.09 3.01 6.45
N GLY A 73 -9.06 2.74 5.57
CA GLY A 73 -10.08 3.71 5.17
C GLY A 73 -9.63 4.67 4.05
N GLY A 74 -8.38 4.58 3.58
CA GLY A 74 -7.88 5.39 2.47
C GLY A 74 -8.38 4.90 1.11
N LYS A 75 -8.09 5.69 0.05
CA LYS A 75 -8.52 5.40 -1.33
C LYS A 75 -8.12 4.01 -1.84
N ASP A 76 -6.92 3.56 -1.44
CA ASP A 76 -6.39 2.26 -1.90
C ASP A 76 -7.14 1.10 -1.23
N SER A 77 -7.56 1.26 0.03
CA SER A 77 -8.42 0.30 0.73
C SER A 77 -9.77 0.16 0.03
N HIS A 78 -10.43 1.28 -0.28
CA HIS A 78 -11.70 1.27 -1.01
C HIS A 78 -11.55 0.61 -2.39
N TYR A 79 -10.51 0.97 -3.13
CA TYR A 79 -10.25 0.38 -4.44
C TYR A 79 -10.07 -1.14 -4.37
N GLN A 80 -9.30 -1.64 -3.39
CA GLN A 80 -9.09 -3.08 -3.20
C GLN A 80 -10.40 -3.80 -2.88
N VAL A 81 -11.19 -3.26 -1.95
CA VAL A 81 -12.49 -3.84 -1.56
C VAL A 81 -13.44 -3.89 -2.76
N ILE A 82 -13.61 -2.76 -3.47
CA ILE A 82 -14.47 -2.71 -4.65
C ILE A 82 -14.04 -3.74 -5.70
N LYS A 83 -12.73 -3.85 -5.98
CA LYS A 83 -12.21 -4.81 -6.95
C LYS A 83 -12.44 -6.27 -6.55
N ILE A 84 -12.33 -6.59 -5.30
CA ILE A 84 -12.60 -7.94 -4.79
C ILE A 84 -14.09 -8.27 -4.87
N LEU A 85 -14.96 -7.30 -4.54
CA LEU A 85 -16.41 -7.45 -4.71
C LEU A 85 -16.81 -7.60 -6.20
N GLU A 86 -16.20 -6.81 -7.10
CA GLU A 86 -16.40 -6.96 -8.56
C GLU A 86 -16.02 -8.36 -9.07
N TYR A 87 -15.06 -9.03 -8.45
CA TYR A 87 -14.72 -10.41 -8.75
C TYR A 87 -15.66 -11.45 -8.12
N GLY A 88 -16.71 -10.99 -7.42
CA GLY A 88 -17.70 -11.86 -6.78
C GLY A 88 -17.16 -12.61 -5.56
N LEU A 89 -16.18 -12.04 -4.87
CA LEU A 89 -15.60 -12.59 -3.64
C LEU A 89 -16.16 -11.86 -2.42
N ASN A 90 -16.21 -12.57 -1.28
CA ASN A 90 -16.64 -12.04 0.01
C ASN A 90 -15.41 -11.78 0.90
N PRO A 91 -14.90 -10.53 1.01
CA PRO A 91 -13.75 -10.22 1.83
C PRO A 91 -14.15 -9.93 3.29
N LEU A 92 -13.27 -10.30 4.24
CA LEU A 92 -13.25 -9.74 5.57
C LEU A 92 -12.28 -8.56 5.60
N CYS A 93 -12.76 -7.36 5.89
CA CYS A 93 -11.91 -6.20 6.07
C CYS A 93 -11.37 -6.14 7.51
N VAL A 94 -10.06 -5.91 7.66
CA VAL A 94 -9.42 -5.83 8.98
C VAL A 94 -8.62 -4.54 9.08
N ASN A 95 -8.95 -3.70 10.05
CA ASN A 95 -8.22 -2.49 10.39
C ASN A 95 -7.34 -2.71 11.63
N ALA A 96 -6.02 -2.60 11.48
CA ALA A 96 -5.11 -2.53 12.62
C ALA A 96 -5.07 -1.09 13.13
N ARG A 97 -5.82 -0.79 14.17
CA ARG A 97 -5.90 0.54 14.76
C ARG A 97 -4.63 0.86 15.54
N THR A 98 -3.79 1.67 14.96
CA THR A 98 -2.50 2.06 15.53
C THR A 98 -2.55 3.37 16.29
N ASP A 99 -3.42 4.32 15.89
CA ASP A 99 -3.54 5.66 16.47
C ASP A 99 -5.00 6.10 16.58
N LYS A 100 -5.19 7.28 17.19
CA LYS A 100 -6.49 7.94 17.21
C LYS A 100 -6.82 8.45 15.81
N LEU A 101 -7.90 7.97 15.23
CA LEU A 101 -8.41 8.47 13.97
C LEU A 101 -8.97 9.89 14.11
N SER A 102 -8.74 10.73 13.11
CA SER A 102 -9.51 11.96 12.94
C SER A 102 -10.98 11.64 12.62
N ALA A 103 -11.88 12.62 12.75
CA ALA A 103 -13.28 12.45 12.38
C ALA A 103 -13.44 12.00 10.92
N ILE A 104 -12.67 12.60 10.00
CA ILE A 104 -12.65 12.21 8.59
C ILE A 104 -12.11 10.77 8.41
N GLY A 105 -11.04 10.42 9.12
CA GLY A 105 -10.48 9.07 9.05
C GLY A 105 -11.47 8.01 9.53
N ARG A 106 -12.27 8.32 10.57
CA ARG A 106 -13.35 7.45 11.07
C ARG A 106 -14.44 7.32 10.02
N GLU A 107 -14.90 8.41 9.44
CA GLU A 107 -15.93 8.39 8.40
C GLU A 107 -15.47 7.60 7.16
N ASN A 108 -14.23 7.77 6.74
CA ASN A 108 -13.66 7.01 5.65
C ASN A 108 -13.62 5.49 5.94
N LEU A 109 -13.31 5.10 7.18
CA LEU A 109 -13.31 3.70 7.56
C LEU A 109 -14.74 3.14 7.61
N ASN A 110 -15.68 3.88 8.19
CA ASN A 110 -17.10 3.49 8.25
C ASN A 110 -17.73 3.40 6.84
N SER A 111 -17.22 4.17 5.87
CA SER A 111 -17.72 4.11 4.50
C SER A 111 -17.43 2.77 3.80
N LEU A 112 -16.46 1.99 4.28
CA LEU A 112 -16.23 0.64 3.77
C LEU A 112 -17.39 -0.31 4.10
N GLU A 113 -18.00 -0.19 5.28
CA GLU A 113 -19.15 -1.00 5.67
C GLU A 113 -20.36 -0.76 4.73
N ARG A 114 -20.49 0.47 4.18
CA ARG A 114 -21.51 0.79 3.19
C ARG A 114 -21.35 0.04 1.86
N LEU A 115 -20.18 -0.55 1.62
CA LEU A 115 -19.97 -1.43 0.46
C LEU A 115 -20.51 -2.85 0.70
N GLY A 116 -21.07 -3.13 1.87
CA GLY A 116 -21.64 -4.44 2.22
C GLY A 116 -20.59 -5.46 2.66
N VAL A 117 -19.48 -5.03 3.25
CA VAL A 117 -18.42 -5.90 3.77
C VAL A 117 -18.37 -5.84 5.29
N ASP A 118 -17.95 -6.93 5.92
CA ASP A 118 -17.69 -6.95 7.35
C ASP A 118 -16.32 -6.32 7.66
N LEU A 119 -16.28 -5.49 8.72
CA LEU A 119 -15.10 -4.79 9.18
C LEU A 119 -14.78 -5.15 10.62
N ILE A 120 -13.56 -5.61 10.87
CA ILE A 120 -13.01 -5.85 12.21
C ILE A 120 -11.92 -4.82 12.50
N GLU A 121 -12.00 -4.13 13.63
CA GLU A 121 -10.94 -3.26 14.13
C GLU A 121 -10.16 -3.97 15.25
N VAL A 122 -8.85 -4.10 15.07
CA VAL A 122 -7.94 -4.69 16.06
C VAL A 122 -7.08 -3.59 16.66
N SER A 123 -7.17 -3.41 17.98
CA SER A 123 -6.31 -2.47 18.72
C SER A 123 -5.08 -3.21 19.24
N THR A 124 -3.91 -2.66 18.96
CA THR A 124 -2.66 -3.09 19.60
C THR A 124 -2.49 -2.41 20.96
N ASP A 125 -1.75 -3.05 21.88
CA ASP A 125 -1.39 -2.42 23.16
C ASP A 125 -0.59 -1.11 22.91
N PRO A 126 -1.12 0.05 23.32
CA PRO A 126 -0.45 1.34 23.10
C PRO A 126 0.88 1.47 23.87
N ALA A 127 1.02 0.79 25.01
CA ALA A 127 2.25 0.83 25.80
C ALA A 127 3.36 0.05 25.11
N LEU A 128 3.06 -1.16 24.63
CA LEU A 128 4.00 -1.97 23.85
C LEU A 128 4.45 -1.23 22.59
N ARG A 129 3.52 -0.64 21.87
CA ARG A 129 3.80 0.10 20.67
C ARG A 129 4.71 1.31 20.92
N ARG A 130 4.46 2.11 21.97
CA ARG A 130 5.35 3.21 22.36
C ARG A 130 6.76 2.71 22.68
N ARG A 131 6.88 1.56 23.34
CA ARG A 131 8.18 0.94 23.61
C ARG A 131 8.91 0.56 22.32
N ILE A 132 8.24 -0.08 21.37
CA ILE A 132 8.84 -0.43 20.07
C ILE A 132 9.29 0.82 19.33
N ASN A 133 8.45 1.84 19.20
CA ASN A 133 8.80 3.08 18.52
C ASN A 133 10.01 3.77 19.14
N LYS A 134 10.16 3.70 20.47
CA LYS A 134 11.35 4.25 21.16
C LYS A 134 12.66 3.56 20.76
N PHE A 135 12.63 2.30 20.36
CA PHE A 135 13.83 1.57 19.91
C PHE A 135 14.14 1.79 18.43
N THR A 136 13.19 2.30 17.64
CA THR A 136 13.33 2.48 16.19
C THR A 136 13.61 3.94 15.77
N LEU A 137 13.54 4.87 16.71
CA LEU A 137 13.91 6.30 16.55
C LEU A 137 15.29 6.60 17.12
#